data_96d29621972b2e6d351035c77c1d3697
#
_entry.id   96d29621972b2e6d351035c77c1d3697
#
_cell.length_a   1.000
_cell.length_b   1.000
_cell.length_c   1.000
_cell.angle_alpha   90.00
_cell.angle_beta   90.00
_cell.angle_gamma   90.00
#
_symmetry.space_group_name_H-M   'P 1'
#
loop_
_entity.id
_entity.type
_entity.pdbx_description
1 polymer ?
#
loop_
_entity_poly.entity_id
_entity_poly.type
_entity_poly.pdbx_seq_one_letter_code
_entity_poly.pdbx_strand_id
1 'polypeptide(L)'
;MNGLMKANALRSVIAAAAVCAAGAATAEAASPAAPAKSAEERGAWFREARFGMFIHWGVYSIPAMGEWAYAQKPWKPGEYEAFAAKFNPTRYNPREWARLAKAAGMKYAVLTSRHHDGFCMFDSHFTDYKITKSPYGRDAVREFVDAFRAEGLKVGFYHSLPDWTHPGYADKESPEFIQRGELHVPTPEQYAAFKELVFNHVRQLMTEYGKIDLLFLDYTSKYKADEDYFDRERILSMVYACQPDILVNDRLSYWKDNCRDFDYYTPEICVPNQPQKVKGRPVMWETCATINDNWGFAKDDNNWKTPEAIVAGLVGCVSRDGNLLLNVGPNELGEIPAPAVERLKAVADWFKTNGESVTGCGKSDFRPPFGCAYTQKGSVVYCHFLQPPLGDTILPGLKGKVERITLLRTGEEVGQDNVWGFELLLPDEQRIRTRGLRAGDVLKMELKKQ
;
A
#
# COMPACT_ATOMS: atom_id res chain seq x y z
N MET A 1 13.88 -74.86 42.27
CA MET A 1 14.52 -73.73 41.54
C MET A 1 13.62 -73.28 40.39
N ASN A 2 12.56 -72.54 40.66
CA ASN A 2 11.72 -71.92 39.67
C ASN A 2 10.78 -70.94 40.39
N GLY A 3 11.29 -69.80 40.78
CA GLY A 3 10.46 -68.86 41.55
C GLY A 3 10.97 -67.41 41.60
N LEU A 4 12.07 -67.10 40.91
CA LEU A 4 12.69 -65.78 41.05
C LEU A 4 12.90 -64.97 39.72
N MET A 5 12.37 -65.48 38.61
CA MET A 5 12.55 -64.75 37.31
C MET A 5 11.31 -64.06 36.73
N LYS A 6 10.20 -64.01 37.49
CA LYS A 6 8.97 -63.31 37.04
C LYS A 6 8.63 -61.98 37.76
N ALA A 7 9.46 -61.54 38.70
CA ALA A 7 9.23 -60.32 39.47
C ALA A 7 9.97 -59.07 38.90
N ASN A 8 10.98 -59.23 38.03
CA ASN A 8 11.74 -58.10 37.51
C ASN A 8 11.28 -57.55 36.14
N ALA A 9 10.38 -58.25 35.44
CA ALA A 9 9.83 -57.75 34.19
C ALA A 9 8.60 -56.80 34.36
N LEU A 10 8.00 -56.78 35.56
CA LEU A 10 6.80 -55.94 35.81
C LEU A 10 7.15 -54.59 36.45
N ARG A 11 8.39 -54.35 36.87
CA ARG A 11 8.83 -53.07 37.42
C ARG A 11 9.39 -52.09 36.36
N SER A 12 9.78 -52.59 35.20
CA SER A 12 10.33 -51.74 34.09
C SER A 12 9.26 -51.16 33.20
N VAL A 13 8.00 -51.64 33.24
CA VAL A 13 6.89 -51.12 32.42
C VAL A 13 6.11 -50.02 33.13
N ILE A 14 6.18 -49.93 34.46
CA ILE A 14 5.47 -48.89 35.24
C ILE A 14 6.30 -47.58 35.34
N ALA A 15 7.59 -47.60 35.11
CA ALA A 15 8.42 -46.41 35.14
C ALA A 15 8.43 -45.62 33.81
N ALA A 16 7.96 -46.20 32.70
CA ALA A 16 7.87 -45.52 31.39
C ALA A 16 6.54 -44.83 31.11
N ALA A 17 5.48 -45.14 31.94
CA ALA A 17 4.15 -44.52 31.78
C ALA A 17 3.93 -43.26 32.65
N ALA A 18 4.85 -42.95 33.57
CA ALA A 18 4.73 -41.81 34.49
C ALA A 18 5.47 -40.55 34.03
N VAL A 19 6.15 -40.55 32.88
CA VAL A 19 6.88 -39.39 32.35
C VAL A 19 6.14 -38.68 31.20
N CYS A 20 5.04 -39.25 30.70
CA CYS A 20 4.24 -38.61 29.61
C CYS A 20 2.97 -37.89 30.10
N ALA A 21 2.73 -37.79 31.41
CA ALA A 21 1.55 -37.13 31.95
C ALA A 21 1.80 -35.79 32.68
N ALA A 22 3.01 -35.24 32.58
CA ALA A 22 3.34 -33.96 33.23
C ALA A 22 3.89 -32.96 32.17
N GLY A 23 3.05 -32.61 31.18
CA GLY A 23 3.45 -31.69 30.11
C GLY A 23 2.31 -31.06 29.34
N ALA A 24 1.07 -31.21 29.80
CA ALA A 24 -0.03 -30.39 29.34
C ALA A 24 -0.21 -29.21 30.32
N ALA A 25 0.85 -28.42 30.52
CA ALA A 25 0.69 -27.06 30.95
C ALA A 25 0.02 -26.33 29.79
N THR A 26 -1.21 -25.91 29.98
CA THR A 26 -1.89 -24.91 29.15
C THR A 26 -0.91 -23.75 29.01
N ALA A 27 -0.27 -23.66 27.84
CA ALA A 27 0.41 -22.43 27.46
C ALA A 27 -0.70 -21.37 27.39
N GLU A 28 -0.84 -20.61 28.47
CA GLU A 28 -1.53 -19.33 28.45
C GLU A 28 -0.91 -18.58 27.26
N ALA A 29 -1.74 -18.29 26.26
CA ALA A 29 -1.29 -17.58 25.07
C ALA A 29 -0.70 -16.25 25.54
N ALA A 30 0.61 -16.16 25.51
CA ALA A 30 1.29 -14.90 25.80
C ALA A 30 0.69 -13.84 24.88
N SER A 31 0.23 -12.74 25.44
CA SER A 31 -0.22 -11.59 24.67
C SER A 31 0.81 -11.25 23.61
N PRO A 32 0.40 -10.93 22.38
CA PRO A 32 1.33 -10.69 21.30
C PRO A 32 2.36 -9.65 21.72
N ALA A 33 3.64 -9.98 21.55
CA ALA A 33 4.72 -9.05 21.82
C ALA A 33 4.56 -7.88 20.84
N ALA A 34 4.08 -6.74 21.35
CA ALA A 34 4.04 -5.51 20.57
C ALA A 34 5.45 -5.18 20.05
N PRO A 35 5.58 -4.57 18.85
CA PRO A 35 6.88 -4.13 18.35
C PRO A 35 7.64 -3.29 19.40
N ALA A 36 8.94 -3.49 19.52
CA ALA A 36 9.78 -2.72 20.46
C ALA A 36 9.78 -1.20 20.18
N LYS A 37 9.54 -0.81 18.91
CA LYS A 37 9.42 0.57 18.45
C LYS A 37 7.95 0.93 18.20
N SER A 38 7.58 2.18 18.49
CA SER A 38 6.27 2.71 18.13
C SER A 38 6.04 2.72 16.61
N ALA A 39 4.78 2.81 16.18
CA ALA A 39 4.44 2.98 14.76
C ALA A 39 5.07 4.25 14.16
N GLU A 40 5.14 5.34 14.94
CA GLU A 40 5.76 6.60 14.55
C GLU A 40 7.27 6.45 14.28
N GLU A 41 7.98 5.71 15.12
CA GLU A 41 9.42 5.45 14.94
C GLU A 41 9.67 4.56 13.74
N ARG A 42 8.90 3.47 13.58
CA ARG A 42 9.00 2.56 12.43
C ARG A 42 8.61 3.26 11.14
N GLY A 43 7.65 4.19 11.18
CA GLY A 43 7.10 4.93 10.06
C GLY A 43 7.84 6.23 9.71
N ALA A 44 8.97 6.56 10.33
CA ALA A 44 9.72 7.77 10.01
C ALA A 44 10.09 7.83 8.53
N TRP A 45 10.59 6.72 7.97
CA TRP A 45 10.90 6.61 6.55
C TRP A 45 9.66 6.76 5.65
N PHE A 46 8.51 6.29 6.08
CA PHE A 46 7.26 6.34 5.32
C PHE A 46 6.75 7.78 5.18
N ARG A 47 6.86 8.58 6.27
CA ARG A 47 6.58 10.01 6.22
C ARG A 47 7.58 10.79 5.36
N GLU A 48 8.84 10.37 5.29
CA GLU A 48 9.84 10.97 4.38
C GLU A 48 9.58 10.58 2.93
N ALA A 49 9.11 9.36 2.66
CA ALA A 49 8.92 8.81 1.32
C ALA A 49 7.85 9.52 0.50
N ARG A 50 6.67 9.72 1.06
CA ARG A 50 5.48 10.38 0.49
C ARG A 50 4.89 9.75 -0.77
N PHE A 51 5.64 9.02 -1.60
CA PHE A 51 5.19 8.49 -2.88
C PHE A 51 5.67 7.06 -3.09
N GLY A 52 4.75 6.16 -3.46
CA GLY A 52 5.00 4.76 -3.74
C GLY A 52 4.31 4.26 -5.01
N MET A 53 4.76 3.12 -5.54
CA MET A 53 4.15 2.39 -6.65
C MET A 53 3.34 1.21 -6.11
N PHE A 54 2.06 1.14 -6.47
CA PHE A 54 1.25 -0.05 -6.30
C PHE A 54 1.27 -0.84 -7.60
N ILE A 55 1.32 -2.17 -7.53
CA ILE A 55 1.37 -3.01 -8.73
C ILE A 55 0.33 -4.11 -8.55
N HIS A 56 -0.80 -4.00 -9.29
CA HIS A 56 -1.80 -5.05 -9.35
C HIS A 56 -1.54 -5.92 -10.57
N TRP A 57 -0.99 -7.10 -10.34
CA TRP A 57 -0.63 -8.02 -11.39
C TRP A 57 -0.86 -9.48 -10.98
N GLY A 58 -1.50 -10.23 -11.85
CA GLY A 58 -1.87 -11.62 -11.60
C GLY A 58 -2.48 -12.27 -12.84
N VAL A 59 -3.04 -13.47 -12.66
CA VAL A 59 -3.66 -14.24 -13.74
C VAL A 59 -4.85 -13.51 -14.40
N TYR A 60 -5.49 -12.61 -13.69
CA TYR A 60 -6.57 -11.74 -14.18
C TYR A 60 -6.14 -10.80 -15.32
N SER A 61 -4.85 -10.62 -15.55
CA SER A 61 -4.36 -9.85 -16.71
C SER A 61 -4.59 -10.57 -18.05
N ILE A 62 -4.83 -11.90 -18.05
CA ILE A 62 -5.14 -12.65 -19.28
C ILE A 62 -6.53 -12.30 -19.82
N PRO A 63 -7.63 -12.40 -19.05
CA PRO A 63 -8.94 -11.94 -19.53
C PRO A 63 -8.98 -10.41 -19.74
N ALA A 64 -8.04 -9.65 -19.16
CA ALA A 64 -7.86 -8.22 -19.36
C ALA A 64 -9.14 -7.39 -19.11
N MET A 65 -9.82 -7.69 -18.00
CA MET A 65 -11.06 -7.05 -17.53
C MET A 65 -10.90 -6.39 -16.15
N GLY A 66 -9.66 -6.17 -15.69
CA GLY A 66 -9.36 -5.73 -14.33
C GLY A 66 -9.17 -6.91 -13.36
N GLU A 67 -8.84 -6.59 -12.13
CA GLU A 67 -8.50 -7.57 -11.08
C GLU A 67 -9.72 -8.37 -10.56
N TRP A 68 -10.94 -7.85 -10.79
CA TRP A 68 -12.20 -8.49 -10.43
C TRP A 68 -12.77 -9.39 -11.54
N ALA A 69 -11.99 -9.67 -12.59
CA ALA A 69 -12.42 -10.45 -13.76
C ALA A 69 -13.11 -11.77 -13.38
N TYR A 70 -12.66 -12.43 -12.29
CA TYR A 70 -13.28 -13.66 -11.80
C TYR A 70 -14.73 -13.46 -11.33
N ALA A 71 -15.02 -12.35 -10.68
CA ALA A 71 -16.36 -12.03 -10.17
C ALA A 71 -17.27 -11.38 -11.20
N GLN A 72 -16.73 -10.70 -12.22
CA GLN A 72 -17.53 -9.92 -13.19
C GLN A 72 -18.20 -10.76 -14.25
N LYS A 73 -17.74 -11.99 -14.48
CA LYS A 73 -18.25 -12.87 -15.54
C LYS A 73 -18.59 -14.26 -14.97
N PRO A 74 -19.73 -14.86 -15.38
CA PRO A 74 -20.08 -16.23 -14.99
C PRO A 74 -19.23 -17.24 -15.76
N TRP A 75 -18.04 -17.51 -15.26
CA TRP A 75 -17.14 -18.53 -15.81
C TRP A 75 -17.71 -19.93 -15.57
N LYS A 76 -17.46 -20.84 -16.50
CA LYS A 76 -17.71 -22.27 -16.25
C LYS A 76 -16.73 -22.76 -15.18
N PRO A 77 -17.10 -23.79 -14.41
CA PRO A 77 -16.18 -24.37 -13.42
C PRO A 77 -14.83 -24.74 -14.05
N GLY A 78 -13.72 -24.25 -13.47
CA GLY A 78 -12.36 -24.45 -13.95
C GLY A 78 -11.95 -23.59 -15.17
N GLU A 79 -12.85 -22.80 -15.76
CA GLU A 79 -12.54 -21.98 -16.94
C GLU A 79 -11.59 -20.83 -16.58
N TYR A 80 -11.81 -20.17 -15.45
CA TYR A 80 -10.94 -19.10 -14.98
C TYR A 80 -9.60 -19.63 -14.47
N GLU A 81 -9.64 -20.67 -13.67
CA GLU A 81 -8.43 -21.31 -13.12
C GLU A 81 -7.51 -21.84 -14.22
N ALA A 82 -8.07 -22.22 -15.38
CA ALA A 82 -7.30 -22.65 -16.54
C ALA A 82 -6.40 -21.54 -17.13
N PHE A 83 -6.61 -20.27 -16.78
CA PHE A 83 -5.68 -19.20 -17.17
C PHE A 83 -4.31 -19.37 -16.52
N ALA A 84 -4.20 -20.00 -15.36
CA ALA A 84 -2.90 -20.31 -14.75
C ALA A 84 -1.99 -21.11 -15.67
N ALA A 85 -2.55 -22.09 -16.42
CA ALA A 85 -1.80 -22.89 -17.39
C ALA A 85 -1.38 -22.11 -18.65
N LYS A 86 -1.87 -20.88 -18.83
CA LYS A 86 -1.54 -19.99 -19.95
C LYS A 86 -0.68 -18.81 -19.50
N PHE A 87 -0.52 -18.59 -18.18
CA PHE A 87 0.18 -17.43 -17.65
C PHE A 87 1.69 -17.56 -17.84
N ASN A 88 2.19 -16.88 -18.86
CA ASN A 88 3.60 -16.91 -19.25
C ASN A 88 4.12 -15.49 -19.58
N PRO A 89 4.40 -14.67 -18.58
CA PRO A 89 4.82 -13.28 -18.78
C PRO A 89 6.26 -13.17 -19.30
N THR A 90 6.44 -13.40 -20.60
CA THR A 90 7.75 -13.45 -21.25
C THR A 90 8.48 -12.12 -21.34
N ARG A 91 7.79 -11.01 -21.04
CA ARG A 91 8.36 -9.64 -21.04
C ARG A 91 8.44 -9.03 -19.64
N TYR A 92 8.20 -9.82 -18.59
CA TYR A 92 8.34 -9.35 -17.22
C TYR A 92 9.78 -8.95 -16.94
N ASN A 93 9.97 -7.66 -16.64
CA ASN A 93 11.27 -7.10 -16.29
C ASN A 93 11.14 -6.19 -15.05
N PRO A 94 11.24 -6.76 -13.84
CA PRO A 94 11.07 -6.00 -12.60
C PRO A 94 12.12 -4.91 -12.40
N ARG A 95 13.30 -5.02 -13.03
CA ARG A 95 14.31 -3.96 -12.97
C ARG A 95 13.87 -2.70 -13.73
N GLU A 96 13.19 -2.85 -14.86
CA GLU A 96 12.62 -1.72 -15.58
C GLU A 96 11.48 -1.08 -14.78
N TRP A 97 10.64 -1.87 -14.14
CA TRP A 97 9.62 -1.35 -13.24
C TRP A 97 10.23 -0.54 -12.09
N ALA A 98 11.26 -1.07 -11.43
CA ALA A 98 11.94 -0.41 -10.33
C ALA A 98 12.61 0.91 -10.77
N ARG A 99 13.27 0.94 -11.94
CA ARG A 99 13.87 2.16 -12.50
C ARG A 99 12.82 3.20 -12.86
N LEU A 100 11.68 2.79 -13.42
CA LEU A 100 10.56 3.68 -13.72
C LEU A 100 9.98 4.30 -12.45
N ALA A 101 9.74 3.48 -11.41
CA ALA A 101 9.27 3.94 -10.11
C ALA A 101 10.25 4.95 -9.48
N LYS A 102 11.53 4.61 -9.44
CA LYS A 102 12.58 5.48 -8.90
C LYS A 102 12.70 6.80 -9.66
N ALA A 103 12.65 6.77 -11.00
CA ALA A 103 12.69 7.96 -11.84
C ALA A 103 11.48 8.86 -11.59
N ALA A 104 10.28 8.28 -11.39
CA ALA A 104 9.07 9.02 -11.03
C ALA A 104 9.10 9.62 -9.60
N GLY A 105 10.18 9.40 -8.83
CA GLY A 105 10.36 9.93 -7.48
C GLY A 105 9.82 9.03 -6.38
N MET A 106 9.29 7.85 -6.71
CA MET A 106 8.77 6.88 -5.75
C MET A 106 9.91 6.31 -4.89
N LYS A 107 9.61 5.99 -3.63
CA LYS A 107 10.57 5.52 -2.63
C LYS A 107 10.31 4.09 -2.17
N TYR A 108 9.17 3.54 -2.49
CA TYR A 108 8.76 2.17 -2.17
C TYR A 108 7.79 1.65 -3.22
N ALA A 109 7.59 0.34 -3.20
CA ALA A 109 6.59 -0.30 -4.03
C ALA A 109 5.90 -1.44 -3.27
N VAL A 110 4.64 -1.68 -3.61
CA VAL A 110 3.81 -2.75 -3.09
C VAL A 110 3.31 -3.59 -4.25
N LEU A 111 3.62 -4.90 -4.25
CA LEU A 111 3.18 -5.84 -5.28
C LEU A 111 2.08 -6.75 -4.73
N THR A 112 1.05 -7.02 -5.54
CA THR A 112 0.06 -8.08 -5.23
C THR A 112 0.74 -9.44 -5.24
N SER A 113 0.94 -10.04 -4.05
CA SER A 113 1.43 -11.41 -3.93
C SER A 113 0.34 -12.43 -4.24
N ARG A 114 -0.92 -12.09 -3.96
CA ARG A 114 -2.15 -12.81 -4.31
C ARG A 114 -3.31 -11.82 -4.26
N HIS A 115 -4.21 -11.85 -5.26
CA HIS A 115 -5.48 -11.13 -5.25
C HIS A 115 -6.63 -12.05 -4.83
N HIS A 116 -7.88 -11.58 -4.85
CA HIS A 116 -9.07 -12.33 -4.40
C HIS A 116 -9.33 -13.61 -5.19
N ASP A 117 -8.82 -13.72 -6.41
CA ASP A 117 -8.91 -14.90 -7.28
C ASP A 117 -8.03 -16.08 -6.83
N GLY A 118 -7.25 -15.91 -5.74
CA GLY A 118 -6.48 -16.97 -5.11
C GLY A 118 -5.15 -17.32 -5.78
N PHE A 119 -4.85 -16.78 -6.98
CA PHE A 119 -3.61 -17.10 -7.69
C PHE A 119 -2.39 -16.46 -7.01
N CYS A 120 -1.44 -17.30 -6.59
CA CYS A 120 -0.22 -16.86 -5.94
C CYS A 120 0.86 -16.48 -6.95
N MET A 121 1.34 -15.23 -6.91
CA MET A 121 2.44 -14.71 -7.72
C MET A 121 3.83 -15.09 -7.16
N PHE A 122 3.87 -15.89 -6.09
CA PHE A 122 5.05 -16.42 -5.42
C PHE A 122 5.01 -17.95 -5.36
N ASP A 123 6.15 -18.56 -5.01
CA ASP A 123 6.24 -20.02 -4.86
C ASP A 123 5.63 -20.51 -3.53
N SER A 124 4.31 -20.41 -3.42
CA SER A 124 3.58 -20.89 -2.23
C SER A 124 3.85 -22.36 -1.95
N HIS A 125 4.10 -22.71 -0.68
CA HIS A 125 4.22 -24.10 -0.25
C HIS A 125 2.86 -24.76 0.05
N PHE A 126 1.76 -23.99 -0.03
CA PHE A 126 0.45 -24.39 0.51
C PHE A 126 -0.62 -24.54 -0.58
N THR A 127 -0.32 -24.19 -1.82
CA THR A 127 -1.20 -24.38 -2.97
C THR A 127 -0.40 -24.61 -4.25
N ASP A 128 -0.99 -25.36 -5.19
CA ASP A 128 -0.48 -25.50 -6.56
C ASP A 128 -1.05 -24.44 -7.51
N TYR A 129 -2.01 -23.61 -7.06
CA TYR A 129 -2.53 -22.50 -7.84
C TYR A 129 -1.59 -21.29 -7.71
N LYS A 130 -0.44 -21.38 -8.38
CA LYS A 130 0.67 -20.46 -8.26
C LYS A 130 1.50 -20.32 -9.54
N ILE A 131 2.21 -19.21 -9.66
CA ILE A 131 2.99 -18.83 -10.85
C ILE A 131 4.11 -19.82 -11.17
N THR A 132 4.72 -20.47 -10.18
CA THR A 132 5.78 -21.47 -10.40
C THR A 132 5.26 -22.78 -11.01
N LYS A 133 3.94 -22.99 -11.01
CA LYS A 133 3.26 -24.09 -11.72
C LYS A 133 2.71 -23.67 -13.10
N SER A 134 2.79 -22.38 -13.43
CA SER A 134 2.46 -21.87 -14.76
C SER A 134 3.64 -22.09 -15.73
N PRO A 135 3.47 -21.86 -17.06
CA PRO A 135 4.58 -21.91 -18.01
C PRO A 135 5.73 -20.94 -17.71
N TYR A 136 5.49 -19.89 -16.94
CA TYR A 136 6.53 -18.99 -16.48
C TYR A 136 7.55 -19.68 -15.56
N GLY A 137 7.09 -20.54 -14.65
CA GLY A 137 7.91 -21.45 -13.85
C GLY A 137 8.84 -20.79 -12.82
N ARG A 138 8.75 -19.47 -12.61
CA ARG A 138 9.61 -18.72 -11.68
C ARG A 138 8.78 -17.93 -10.67
N ASP A 139 9.39 -17.56 -9.54
CA ASP A 139 8.79 -16.76 -8.48
C ASP A 139 8.88 -15.26 -8.83
N ALA A 140 7.78 -14.68 -9.30
CA ALA A 140 7.74 -13.27 -9.71
C ALA A 140 7.88 -12.32 -8.50
N VAL A 141 7.43 -12.71 -7.32
CA VAL A 141 7.59 -11.92 -6.09
C VAL A 141 9.06 -11.85 -5.67
N ARG A 142 9.80 -12.95 -5.79
CA ARG A 142 11.24 -12.97 -5.55
C ARG A 142 11.98 -12.01 -6.47
N GLU A 143 11.69 -12.10 -7.77
CA GLU A 143 12.32 -11.24 -8.77
C GLU A 143 12.00 -9.75 -8.56
N PHE A 144 10.76 -9.44 -8.15
CA PHE A 144 10.36 -8.08 -7.77
C PHE A 144 11.16 -7.57 -6.57
N VAL A 145 11.23 -8.35 -5.50
CA VAL A 145 11.96 -7.99 -4.27
C VAL A 145 13.41 -7.67 -4.57
N ASP A 146 14.08 -8.54 -5.32
CA ASP A 146 15.50 -8.39 -5.65
C ASP A 146 15.74 -7.15 -6.52
N ALA A 147 14.88 -6.90 -7.51
CA ALA A 147 15.00 -5.77 -8.41
C ALA A 147 14.76 -4.42 -7.72
N PHE A 148 13.71 -4.31 -6.90
CA PHE A 148 13.37 -3.05 -6.23
C PHE A 148 14.39 -2.71 -5.14
N ARG A 149 14.87 -3.69 -4.39
CA ARG A 149 15.96 -3.49 -3.42
C ARG A 149 17.27 -3.06 -4.10
N ALA A 150 17.60 -3.65 -5.22
CA ALA A 150 18.81 -3.26 -5.99
C ALA A 150 18.78 -1.80 -6.44
N GLU A 151 17.59 -1.23 -6.67
CA GLU A 151 17.42 0.19 -6.98
C GLU A 151 17.30 1.07 -5.71
N GLY A 152 17.36 0.49 -4.51
CA GLY A 152 17.27 1.21 -3.23
C GLY A 152 15.85 1.59 -2.82
N LEU A 153 14.84 0.96 -3.43
CA LEU A 153 13.45 1.15 -3.07
C LEU A 153 13.06 0.20 -1.93
N LYS A 154 12.18 0.66 -1.06
CA LYS A 154 11.59 -0.19 -0.03
C LYS A 154 10.52 -1.08 -0.65
N VAL A 155 10.31 -2.24 -0.03
CA VAL A 155 9.48 -3.32 -0.59
C VAL A 155 8.33 -3.63 0.35
N GLY A 156 7.14 -3.70 -0.22
CA GLY A 156 5.93 -4.16 0.44
C GLY A 156 5.17 -5.20 -0.37
N PHE A 157 4.30 -5.91 0.32
CA PHE A 157 3.38 -6.85 -0.29
C PHE A 157 1.94 -6.46 -0.01
N TYR A 158 1.11 -6.52 -1.04
CA TYR A 158 -0.32 -6.66 -0.91
C TYR A 158 -0.63 -8.16 -0.85
N HIS A 159 -1.49 -8.56 0.08
CA HIS A 159 -2.01 -9.91 0.15
C HIS A 159 -3.50 -9.89 0.44
N SER A 160 -4.28 -10.43 -0.48
CA SER A 160 -5.71 -10.60 -0.27
C SER A 160 -5.97 -11.56 0.88
N LEU A 161 -6.79 -11.16 1.85
CA LEU A 161 -7.28 -12.05 2.88
C LEU A 161 -8.31 -13.03 2.31
N PRO A 162 -9.32 -12.59 1.51
CA PRO A 162 -10.20 -13.48 0.76
C PRO A 162 -9.44 -14.36 -0.24
N ASP A 163 -10.06 -15.50 -0.51
CA ASP A 163 -9.72 -16.39 -1.61
C ASP A 163 -11.02 -16.96 -2.17
N TRP A 164 -11.47 -16.43 -3.30
CA TRP A 164 -12.72 -16.81 -3.94
C TRP A 164 -12.72 -18.24 -4.51
N THR A 165 -11.55 -18.86 -4.62
CA THR A 165 -11.42 -20.25 -5.08
C THR A 165 -11.42 -21.26 -3.93
N HIS A 166 -11.22 -20.77 -2.69
CA HIS A 166 -11.11 -21.66 -1.55
C HIS A 166 -12.48 -21.99 -0.93
N PRO A 167 -12.86 -23.28 -0.76
CA PRO A 167 -14.18 -23.67 -0.25
C PRO A 167 -14.45 -23.24 1.20
N GLY A 168 -13.43 -22.82 1.92
CA GLY A 168 -13.56 -22.27 3.28
C GLY A 168 -13.87 -20.78 3.34
N TYR A 169 -13.91 -20.08 2.19
CA TYR A 169 -14.24 -18.67 2.13
C TYR A 169 -15.63 -18.47 1.52
N ALA A 170 -16.46 -17.64 2.14
CA ALA A 170 -17.75 -17.22 1.62
C ALA A 170 -18.07 -15.78 2.05
N ASP A 171 -18.38 -14.95 1.10
CA ASP A 171 -18.74 -13.54 1.30
C ASP A 171 -19.71 -13.04 0.22
N LYS A 172 -20.44 -11.96 0.52
CA LYS A 172 -21.35 -11.32 -0.44
C LYS A 172 -20.63 -10.62 -1.60
N GLU A 173 -19.33 -10.48 -1.55
CA GLU A 173 -18.50 -10.01 -2.66
C GLU A 173 -17.81 -11.17 -3.41
N SER A 174 -18.06 -12.43 -3.01
CA SER A 174 -17.62 -13.59 -3.77
C SER A 174 -18.32 -13.67 -5.14
N PRO A 175 -17.67 -14.27 -6.15
CA PRO A 175 -18.27 -14.47 -7.46
C PRO A 175 -19.63 -15.18 -7.40
N GLU A 176 -19.75 -16.16 -6.52
CA GLU A 176 -20.99 -16.93 -6.32
C GLU A 176 -22.15 -16.02 -5.90
N PHE A 177 -21.93 -15.12 -4.93
CA PHE A 177 -22.96 -14.17 -4.50
C PHE A 177 -23.24 -13.10 -5.55
N ILE A 178 -22.20 -12.49 -6.12
CA ILE A 178 -22.34 -11.44 -7.15
C ILE A 178 -23.14 -11.94 -8.35
N GLN A 179 -22.87 -13.17 -8.79
CA GLN A 179 -23.48 -13.73 -10.00
C GLN A 179 -24.82 -14.43 -9.77
N ARG A 180 -25.03 -15.03 -8.58
CA ARG A 180 -26.20 -15.90 -8.29
C ARG A 180 -27.03 -15.46 -7.11
N GLY A 181 -26.54 -14.53 -6.27
CA GLY A 181 -27.19 -14.13 -5.02
C GLY A 181 -27.11 -15.21 -3.94
N GLU A 182 -26.32 -16.24 -4.12
CA GLU A 182 -26.18 -17.38 -3.23
C GLU A 182 -24.86 -17.36 -2.50
N LEU A 183 -24.87 -17.71 -1.20
CA LEU A 183 -23.66 -17.95 -0.42
C LEU A 183 -23.66 -19.40 0.01
N HIS A 184 -22.61 -20.13 -0.28
CA HIS A 184 -22.38 -21.39 0.38
C HIS A 184 -21.97 -21.15 1.84
N VAL A 185 -22.23 -22.14 2.69
CA VAL A 185 -21.79 -22.09 4.08
C VAL A 185 -20.64 -23.08 4.24
N PRO A 186 -19.40 -22.60 4.46
CA PRO A 186 -18.26 -23.48 4.69
C PRO A 186 -18.48 -24.37 5.90
N THR A 187 -18.02 -25.63 5.85
CA THR A 187 -17.96 -26.45 7.06
C THR A 187 -16.91 -25.88 8.02
N PRO A 188 -16.99 -26.19 9.34
CA PRO A 188 -15.96 -25.76 10.29
C PRO A 188 -14.53 -26.16 9.88
N GLU A 189 -14.38 -27.35 9.29
CA GLU A 189 -13.09 -27.87 8.81
C GLU A 189 -12.57 -27.08 7.60
N GLN A 190 -13.45 -26.76 6.65
CA GLN A 190 -13.12 -25.92 5.48
C GLN A 190 -12.69 -24.52 5.92
N TYR A 191 -13.45 -23.96 6.87
CA TYR A 191 -13.11 -22.64 7.40
C TYR A 191 -11.78 -22.64 8.16
N ALA A 192 -11.52 -23.67 9.00
CA ALA A 192 -10.25 -23.80 9.70
C ALA A 192 -9.07 -23.95 8.72
N ALA A 193 -9.22 -24.75 7.66
CA ALA A 193 -8.22 -24.91 6.62
C ALA A 193 -7.94 -23.60 5.88
N PHE A 194 -8.98 -22.82 5.63
CA PHE A 194 -8.84 -21.50 4.99
C PHE A 194 -8.03 -20.51 5.88
N LYS A 195 -8.34 -20.44 7.19
CA LYS A 195 -7.58 -19.58 8.10
C LYS A 195 -6.10 -19.98 8.17
N GLU A 196 -5.81 -21.28 8.21
CA GLU A 196 -4.45 -21.79 8.20
C GLU A 196 -3.72 -21.46 6.88
N LEU A 197 -4.41 -21.52 5.73
CA LEU A 197 -3.85 -21.12 4.45
C LEU A 197 -3.43 -19.65 4.46
N VAL A 198 -4.33 -18.75 4.88
CA VAL A 198 -4.03 -17.31 4.97
C VAL A 198 -2.87 -17.04 5.91
N PHE A 199 -2.88 -17.62 7.11
CA PHE A 199 -1.79 -17.48 8.08
C PHE A 199 -0.46 -17.94 7.51
N ASN A 200 -0.43 -19.12 6.89
CA ASN A 200 0.79 -19.70 6.35
C ASN A 200 1.33 -18.94 5.14
N HIS A 201 0.47 -18.40 4.28
CA HIS A 201 0.90 -17.52 3.18
C HIS A 201 1.56 -16.25 3.71
N VAL A 202 0.91 -15.55 4.66
CA VAL A 202 1.49 -14.35 5.26
C VAL A 202 2.82 -14.69 5.95
N ARG A 203 2.89 -15.80 6.71
CA ARG A 203 4.13 -16.24 7.36
C ARG A 203 5.25 -16.50 6.35
N GLN A 204 4.96 -17.20 5.25
CA GLN A 204 5.94 -17.46 4.19
C GLN A 204 6.48 -16.15 3.60
N LEU A 205 5.60 -15.19 3.28
CA LEU A 205 5.98 -13.88 2.77
C LEU A 205 6.86 -13.10 3.76
N MET A 206 6.62 -13.24 5.07
CA MET A 206 7.40 -12.56 6.11
C MET A 206 8.73 -13.23 6.44
N THR A 207 8.92 -14.50 6.09
CA THR A 207 10.12 -15.24 6.48
C THR A 207 11.08 -15.54 5.32
N GLU A 208 10.60 -15.65 4.09
CA GLU A 208 11.42 -16.14 2.98
C GLU A 208 11.94 -15.06 2.03
N TYR A 209 11.40 -13.85 2.06
CA TYR A 209 11.74 -12.77 1.13
C TYR A 209 12.66 -11.70 1.73
N GLY A 210 13.28 -11.98 2.88
CA GLY A 210 14.16 -11.05 3.60
C GLY A 210 13.37 -9.91 4.26
N LYS A 211 13.97 -8.70 4.36
CA LYS A 211 13.29 -7.57 5.00
C LYS A 211 12.12 -7.08 4.15
N ILE A 212 10.94 -6.98 4.75
CA ILE A 212 9.75 -6.39 4.17
C ILE A 212 9.41 -5.12 4.95
N ASP A 213 9.18 -4.01 4.23
CA ASP A 213 8.96 -2.69 4.83
C ASP A 213 7.47 -2.37 5.04
N LEU A 214 6.58 -2.94 4.19
CA LEU A 214 5.13 -2.74 4.22
C LEU A 214 4.37 -4.05 4.01
N LEU A 215 3.30 -4.24 4.76
CA LEU A 215 2.30 -5.26 4.51
C LEU A 215 0.93 -4.60 4.36
N PHE A 216 0.37 -4.71 3.17
CA PHE A 216 -0.97 -4.28 2.83
C PHE A 216 -1.88 -5.51 2.77
N LEU A 217 -2.52 -5.82 3.87
CA LEU A 217 -3.58 -6.84 3.91
C LEU A 217 -4.85 -6.23 3.36
N ASP A 218 -5.58 -6.97 2.53
CA ASP A 218 -6.78 -6.41 1.92
C ASP A 218 -8.01 -7.22 2.22
N TYR A 219 -9.09 -6.48 2.37
CA TYR A 219 -10.45 -6.94 2.43
C TYR A 219 -10.80 -7.79 3.65
N THR A 220 -11.29 -7.15 4.69
CA THR A 220 -12.04 -7.81 5.75
C THR A 220 -13.54 -7.80 5.42
N SER A 221 -14.16 -8.98 5.42
CA SER A 221 -15.59 -9.13 5.19
C SER A 221 -16.42 -8.22 6.11
N LYS A 222 -17.19 -7.33 5.51
CA LYS A 222 -18.17 -6.48 6.25
C LYS A 222 -19.24 -7.28 6.97
N TYR A 223 -19.46 -8.53 6.56
CA TYR A 223 -20.56 -9.37 7.05
C TYR A 223 -20.21 -10.21 8.26
N LYS A 224 -18.94 -10.26 8.64
CA LYS A 224 -18.43 -10.93 9.84
C LYS A 224 -17.59 -9.99 10.72
N ALA A 225 -17.90 -8.70 10.68
CA ALA A 225 -17.18 -7.64 11.40
C ALA A 225 -17.15 -7.85 12.93
N ASP A 226 -18.08 -8.62 13.48
CA ASP A 226 -18.17 -8.93 14.91
C ASP A 226 -17.34 -10.15 15.33
N GLU A 227 -16.81 -10.91 14.33
CA GLU A 227 -15.98 -12.08 14.55
C GLU A 227 -14.55 -11.80 14.10
N ASP A 228 -13.56 -12.34 14.80
CA ASP A 228 -12.16 -12.34 14.34
C ASP A 228 -11.97 -13.42 13.27
N TYR A 229 -12.51 -13.13 12.08
CA TYR A 229 -12.63 -14.09 10.98
C TYR A 229 -11.27 -14.65 10.54
N PHE A 230 -10.19 -13.87 10.65
CA PHE A 230 -8.85 -14.23 10.16
C PHE A 230 -7.83 -14.52 11.27
N ASP A 231 -8.24 -14.65 12.54
CA ASP A 231 -7.31 -14.76 13.68
C ASP A 231 -6.28 -13.61 13.70
N ARG A 232 -6.78 -12.37 13.70
CA ARG A 232 -6.01 -11.14 13.57
C ARG A 232 -4.81 -11.05 14.50
N GLU A 233 -5.01 -11.33 15.81
CA GLU A 233 -3.94 -11.29 16.78
C GLU A 233 -2.82 -12.27 16.46
N ARG A 234 -3.17 -13.47 16.02
CA ARG A 234 -2.22 -14.50 15.60
C ARG A 234 -1.38 -14.04 14.40
N ILE A 235 -2.05 -13.45 13.38
CA ILE A 235 -1.37 -12.92 12.19
C ILE A 235 -0.44 -11.77 12.58
N LEU A 236 -0.92 -10.76 13.31
CA LEU A 236 -0.12 -9.58 13.66
C LEU A 236 1.06 -9.94 14.56
N SER A 237 0.86 -10.82 15.55
CA SER A 237 1.94 -11.31 16.43
C SER A 237 3.05 -11.97 15.63
N MET A 238 2.70 -12.84 14.69
CA MET A 238 3.65 -13.51 13.81
C MET A 238 4.36 -12.51 12.90
N VAL A 239 3.62 -11.57 12.28
CA VAL A 239 4.19 -10.56 11.38
C VAL A 239 5.24 -9.70 12.11
N TYR A 240 4.92 -9.16 13.28
CA TYR A 240 5.85 -8.33 14.04
C TYR A 240 7.02 -9.11 14.64
N ALA A 241 6.80 -10.39 14.98
CA ALA A 241 7.91 -11.26 15.41
C ALA A 241 8.92 -11.52 14.28
N CYS A 242 8.43 -11.72 13.05
CA CYS A 242 9.29 -11.95 11.87
C CYS A 242 9.91 -10.66 11.34
N GLN A 243 9.17 -9.54 11.38
CA GLN A 243 9.51 -8.26 10.76
C GLN A 243 9.25 -7.10 11.75
N PRO A 244 10.13 -6.88 12.74
CA PRO A 244 9.86 -5.92 13.84
C PRO A 244 9.79 -4.46 13.39
N ASP A 245 10.29 -4.10 12.22
CA ASP A 245 10.24 -2.74 11.65
C ASP A 245 9.16 -2.55 10.56
N ILE A 246 8.35 -3.57 10.27
CA ILE A 246 7.31 -3.51 9.22
C ILE A 246 6.18 -2.55 9.60
N LEU A 247 5.55 -1.97 8.58
CA LEU A 247 4.30 -1.23 8.72
C LEU A 247 3.14 -2.07 8.16
N VAL A 248 2.08 -2.21 8.94
CA VAL A 248 0.87 -2.95 8.56
C VAL A 248 -0.31 -1.98 8.45
N ASN A 249 -1.09 -2.10 7.37
CA ASN A 249 -2.25 -1.25 7.14
C ASN A 249 -3.45 -1.60 8.03
N ASP A 250 -4.50 -0.78 7.96
CA ASP A 250 -5.71 -0.87 8.79
C ASP A 250 -6.70 -1.97 8.38
N ARG A 251 -6.54 -2.59 7.20
CA ARG A 251 -7.58 -3.44 6.60
C ARG A 251 -7.86 -4.75 7.33
N LEU A 252 -6.93 -5.24 8.16
CA LEU A 252 -7.18 -6.37 9.06
C LEU A 252 -8.02 -5.96 10.29
N SER A 253 -8.08 -4.66 10.61
CA SER A 253 -8.73 -4.10 11.82
C SER A 253 -9.97 -3.25 11.54
N TYR A 254 -10.46 -3.22 10.32
CA TYR A 254 -11.29 -2.18 9.71
C TYR A 254 -12.61 -1.83 10.41
N TRP A 255 -13.21 -2.72 11.22
CA TRP A 255 -14.59 -2.52 11.68
C TRP A 255 -14.79 -2.51 13.20
N LYS A 256 -13.77 -2.69 14.00
CA LYS A 256 -13.91 -2.63 15.46
C LYS A 256 -13.32 -1.36 16.05
N ASP A 257 -14.00 -0.84 17.07
CA ASP A 257 -13.59 0.34 17.86
C ASP A 257 -12.18 0.26 18.49
N ASN A 258 -11.49 -0.86 18.38
CA ASN A 258 -10.13 -1.09 18.87
C ASN A 258 -9.06 -0.85 17.79
N CYS A 259 -9.06 0.34 17.18
CA CYS A 259 -8.04 0.78 16.24
C CYS A 259 -6.62 0.88 16.84
N ARG A 260 -6.16 -0.13 17.58
CA ARG A 260 -4.81 -0.17 18.16
C ARG A 260 -3.83 -1.01 17.36
N ASP A 261 -4.33 -1.77 16.37
CA ASP A 261 -3.61 -2.88 15.78
C ASP A 261 -3.19 -2.64 14.33
N PHE A 262 -3.00 -1.39 13.92
CA PHE A 262 -2.45 -1.02 12.62
C PHE A 262 -1.50 0.17 12.74
N ASP A 263 -0.63 0.32 11.74
CA ASP A 263 0.40 1.36 11.71
C ASP A 263 0.00 2.54 10.84
N TYR A 264 -0.76 2.32 9.76
CA TYR A 264 -1.22 3.37 8.86
C TYR A 264 -2.59 3.06 8.26
N TYR A 265 -3.35 4.13 8.02
CA TYR A 265 -4.70 4.09 7.46
C TYR A 265 -4.66 4.21 5.93
N THR A 266 -5.53 3.49 5.22
CA THR A 266 -5.51 3.40 3.75
C THR A 266 -6.81 3.85 3.09
N PRO A 267 -7.07 5.18 2.96
CA PRO A 267 -8.15 5.69 2.12
C PRO A 267 -7.97 5.22 0.67
N GLU A 268 -9.06 4.80 0.04
CA GLU A 268 -9.03 4.28 -1.31
C GLU A 268 -9.70 5.23 -2.30
N ILE A 269 -9.02 5.53 -3.42
CA ILE A 269 -9.50 6.35 -4.55
C ILE A 269 -9.98 7.75 -4.12
N CYS A 270 -9.57 8.23 -2.96
CA CYS A 270 -9.89 9.57 -2.49
C CYS A 270 -8.72 10.19 -1.73
N VAL A 271 -8.54 11.50 -1.89
CA VAL A 271 -7.63 12.27 -1.04
C VAL A 271 -8.44 12.89 0.09
N PRO A 272 -8.20 12.53 1.34
CA PRO A 272 -8.90 13.11 2.49
C PRO A 272 -8.73 14.63 2.55
N ASN A 273 -9.77 15.36 2.99
CA ASN A 273 -9.72 16.83 3.08
C ASN A 273 -8.84 17.35 4.21
N GLN A 274 -8.47 16.48 5.16
CA GLN A 274 -7.66 16.82 6.34
C GLN A 274 -6.73 15.67 6.71
N PRO A 275 -5.65 15.94 7.51
CA PRO A 275 -4.85 14.89 8.13
C PRO A 275 -5.75 13.89 8.87
N GLN A 276 -5.46 12.62 8.71
CA GLN A 276 -6.31 11.58 9.27
C GLN A 276 -6.08 11.41 10.77
N LYS A 277 -7.17 11.10 11.47
CA LYS A 277 -7.16 10.84 12.91
C LYS A 277 -8.05 9.64 13.21
N VAL A 278 -7.59 8.81 14.13
CA VAL A 278 -8.37 7.73 14.71
C VAL A 278 -8.57 8.00 16.18
N LYS A 279 -9.83 8.08 16.65
CA LYS A 279 -10.17 8.47 18.04
C LYS A 279 -9.47 9.75 18.49
N GLY A 280 -9.39 10.76 17.61
CA GLY A 280 -8.76 12.05 17.86
C GLY A 280 -7.23 12.07 17.78
N ARG A 281 -6.55 10.95 17.66
CA ARG A 281 -5.09 10.87 17.52
C ARG A 281 -4.69 10.88 16.05
N PRO A 282 -3.69 11.69 15.65
CA PRO A 282 -3.13 11.63 14.31
C PRO A 282 -2.61 10.23 13.99
N VAL A 283 -2.84 9.78 12.77
CA VAL A 283 -2.33 8.50 12.25
C VAL A 283 -1.60 8.73 10.94
N MET A 284 -0.58 7.92 10.65
CA MET A 284 -0.02 7.85 9.31
C MET A 284 -1.09 7.33 8.35
N TRP A 285 -1.05 7.79 7.11
CA TRP A 285 -2.02 7.36 6.12
C TRP A 285 -1.47 7.45 4.70
N GLU A 286 -2.08 6.67 3.82
CA GLU A 286 -1.69 6.54 2.43
C GLU A 286 -2.93 6.36 1.58
N THR A 287 -3.20 7.28 0.67
CA THR A 287 -4.22 7.03 -0.36
C THR A 287 -3.65 6.09 -1.40
N CYS A 288 -4.30 4.96 -1.62
CA CYS A 288 -4.08 4.15 -2.81
C CYS A 288 -5.05 4.59 -3.93
N ALA A 289 -4.51 4.79 -5.13
CA ALA A 289 -5.28 5.25 -6.27
C ALA A 289 -4.75 4.66 -7.59
N THR A 290 -5.66 4.46 -8.54
CA THR A 290 -5.34 3.95 -9.87
C THR A 290 -4.84 5.06 -10.81
N ILE A 291 -4.02 4.69 -11.80
CA ILE A 291 -3.60 5.61 -12.86
C ILE A 291 -4.65 5.75 -13.99
N ASN A 292 -5.55 4.76 -14.07
CA ASN A 292 -6.75 4.70 -14.91
C ASN A 292 -7.97 4.41 -14.01
N ASP A 293 -8.99 3.65 -14.45
CA ASP A 293 -10.16 3.31 -13.63
C ASP A 293 -10.05 1.93 -12.95
N ASN A 294 -9.10 1.08 -13.37
CA ASN A 294 -8.93 -0.27 -12.86
C ASN A 294 -7.61 -0.46 -12.10
N TRP A 295 -7.58 -1.37 -11.12
CA TRP A 295 -6.34 -1.76 -10.46
C TRP A 295 -5.53 -2.71 -11.34
N GLY A 296 -6.12 -3.82 -11.79
CA GLY A 296 -5.54 -4.75 -12.74
C GLY A 296 -5.65 -4.28 -14.17
N PHE A 297 -4.94 -4.93 -15.08
CA PHE A 297 -4.98 -4.62 -16.50
C PHE A 297 -6.39 -4.83 -17.08
N ALA A 298 -6.94 -3.78 -17.67
CA ALA A 298 -8.19 -3.80 -18.44
C ALA A 298 -7.93 -3.19 -19.81
N LYS A 299 -8.06 -4.00 -20.88
CA LYS A 299 -7.67 -3.60 -22.25
C LYS A 299 -8.52 -2.46 -22.83
N ASP A 300 -9.77 -2.37 -22.37
CA ASP A 300 -10.74 -1.39 -22.86
C ASP A 300 -10.79 -0.12 -21.99
N ASP A 301 -10.00 -0.06 -20.92
CA ASP A 301 -9.88 1.12 -20.06
C ASP A 301 -8.87 2.11 -20.63
N ASN A 302 -9.40 3.20 -21.15
CA ASN A 302 -8.62 4.29 -21.73
C ASN A 302 -8.77 5.61 -20.95
N ASN A 303 -9.37 5.59 -19.76
CA ASN A 303 -9.57 6.76 -18.92
C ASN A 303 -8.34 7.07 -18.06
N TRP A 304 -7.26 7.42 -18.70
CA TRP A 304 -5.97 7.68 -18.05
C TRP A 304 -5.92 9.07 -17.40
N LYS A 305 -5.57 9.13 -16.13
CA LYS A 305 -5.29 10.39 -15.42
C LYS A 305 -4.14 11.14 -16.10
N THR A 306 -4.24 12.47 -16.17
CA THR A 306 -3.14 13.27 -16.71
C THR A 306 -1.95 13.34 -15.70
N PRO A 307 -0.73 13.62 -16.16
CA PRO A 307 0.41 13.83 -15.26
C PRO A 307 0.14 14.90 -14.20
N GLU A 308 -0.56 15.99 -14.58
CA GLU A 308 -0.92 17.09 -13.68
C GLU A 308 -1.90 16.61 -12.60
N ALA A 309 -2.88 15.77 -12.96
CA ALA A 309 -3.82 15.18 -12.00
C ALA A 309 -3.11 14.27 -11.01
N ILE A 310 -2.11 13.48 -11.46
CA ILE A 310 -1.29 12.62 -10.60
C ILE A 310 -0.48 13.48 -9.63
N VAL A 311 0.20 14.52 -10.12
CA VAL A 311 0.97 15.46 -9.29
C VAL A 311 0.06 16.17 -8.29
N ALA A 312 -1.11 16.64 -8.74
CA ALA A 312 -2.10 17.28 -7.85
C ALA A 312 -2.59 16.32 -6.74
N GLY A 313 -2.81 15.04 -7.07
CA GLY A 313 -3.13 13.99 -6.09
C GLY A 313 -2.01 13.78 -5.07
N LEU A 314 -0.76 13.69 -5.52
CA LEU A 314 0.40 13.57 -4.64
C LEU A 314 0.53 14.78 -3.71
N VAL A 315 0.50 15.98 -4.26
CA VAL A 315 0.55 17.23 -3.48
C VAL A 315 -0.63 17.32 -2.51
N GLY A 316 -1.81 16.90 -2.96
CA GLY A 316 -3.02 16.78 -2.13
C GLY A 316 -2.82 15.90 -0.91
N CYS A 317 -2.18 14.74 -1.06
CA CYS A 317 -1.83 13.86 0.05
C CYS A 317 -0.77 14.50 0.97
N VAL A 318 0.35 14.95 0.41
CA VAL A 318 1.48 15.47 1.18
C VAL A 318 1.09 16.72 1.99
N SER A 319 0.30 17.62 1.41
CA SER A 319 -0.21 18.82 2.08
C SER A 319 -1.13 18.53 3.28
N ARG A 320 -1.47 17.27 3.49
CA ARG A 320 -2.30 16.77 4.61
C ARG A 320 -1.61 15.65 5.41
N ASP A 321 -0.26 15.59 5.32
CA ASP A 321 0.61 14.62 6.01
C ASP A 321 0.44 13.16 5.54
N GLY A 322 -0.13 12.94 4.36
CA GLY A 322 -0.32 11.61 3.80
C GLY A 322 0.67 11.24 2.70
N ASN A 323 0.60 9.98 2.28
CA ASN A 323 1.32 9.43 1.15
C ASN A 323 0.35 9.15 -0.01
N LEU A 324 0.89 9.06 -1.22
CA LEU A 324 0.21 8.51 -2.39
C LEU A 324 0.86 7.20 -2.79
N LEU A 325 0.07 6.14 -2.89
CA LEU A 325 0.43 4.85 -3.49
C LEU A 325 -0.28 4.75 -4.85
N LEU A 326 0.44 5.05 -5.94
CA LEU A 326 -0.13 5.10 -7.29
C LEU A 326 0.00 3.76 -7.99
N ASN A 327 -1.13 3.22 -8.44
CA ASN A 327 -1.21 1.90 -9.04
C ASN A 327 -0.87 1.87 -10.53
N VAL A 328 -0.20 0.80 -10.93
CA VAL A 328 -0.07 0.32 -12.31
C VAL A 328 -0.58 -1.12 -12.41
N GLY A 329 -1.24 -1.44 -13.53
CA GLY A 329 -1.72 -2.80 -13.82
C GLY A 329 -0.98 -3.39 -15.02
N PRO A 330 0.09 -4.18 -14.85
CA PRO A 330 0.79 -4.83 -15.95
C PRO A 330 -0.10 -5.82 -16.71
N ASN A 331 0.14 -5.95 -18.02
CA ASN A 331 -0.56 -6.90 -18.89
C ASN A 331 -0.10 -8.37 -18.66
N GLU A 332 -0.68 -9.30 -19.39
CA GLU A 332 -0.38 -10.74 -19.30
C GLU A 332 1.07 -11.10 -19.69
N LEU A 333 1.75 -10.21 -20.40
CA LEU A 333 3.17 -10.38 -20.77
C LEU A 333 4.11 -9.83 -19.71
N GLY A 334 3.59 -9.14 -18.68
CA GLY A 334 4.38 -8.48 -17.63
C GLY A 334 4.87 -7.09 -18.02
N GLU A 335 4.21 -6.41 -18.96
CA GLU A 335 4.53 -5.04 -19.36
C GLU A 335 3.60 -4.05 -18.70
N ILE A 336 4.15 -2.98 -18.11
CA ILE A 336 3.34 -1.82 -17.72
C ILE A 336 2.82 -1.16 -19.00
N PRO A 337 1.51 -0.89 -19.15
CA PRO A 337 0.94 -0.31 -20.35
C PRO A 337 1.61 1.01 -20.76
N ALA A 338 1.86 1.19 -22.06
CA ALA A 338 2.55 2.37 -22.57
C ALA A 338 1.96 3.70 -22.09
N PRO A 339 0.63 3.90 -22.04
CA PRO A 339 0.06 5.13 -21.49
C PRO A 339 0.40 5.39 -20.02
N ALA A 340 0.55 4.34 -19.19
CA ALA A 340 0.99 4.50 -17.81
C ALA A 340 2.48 4.88 -17.74
N VAL A 341 3.32 4.26 -18.58
CA VAL A 341 4.75 4.58 -18.67
C VAL A 341 4.97 6.04 -19.09
N GLU A 342 4.21 6.54 -20.07
CA GLU A 342 4.28 7.93 -20.52
C GLU A 342 3.96 8.91 -19.40
N ARG A 343 2.92 8.64 -18.61
CA ARG A 343 2.51 9.49 -17.48
C ARG A 343 3.56 9.48 -16.38
N LEU A 344 4.09 8.30 -16.04
CA LEU A 344 5.15 8.19 -15.04
C LEU A 344 6.44 8.88 -15.48
N LYS A 345 6.79 8.88 -16.79
CA LYS A 345 7.90 9.66 -17.33
C LYS A 345 7.67 11.17 -17.19
N ALA A 346 6.46 11.65 -17.48
CA ALA A 346 6.11 13.06 -17.29
C ALA A 346 6.15 13.47 -15.80
N VAL A 347 5.69 12.59 -14.89
CA VAL A 347 5.84 12.79 -13.45
C VAL A 347 7.31 12.80 -13.06
N ALA A 348 8.16 11.93 -13.65
CA ALA A 348 9.60 11.92 -13.41
C ALA A 348 10.26 13.25 -13.82
N ASP A 349 9.86 13.84 -14.96
CA ASP A 349 10.36 15.14 -15.39
C ASP A 349 9.94 16.26 -14.42
N TRP A 350 8.73 16.22 -13.92
CA TRP A 350 8.29 17.15 -12.86
C TRP A 350 9.13 16.97 -11.58
N PHE A 351 9.39 15.71 -11.17
CA PHE A 351 10.17 15.39 -9.97
C PHE A 351 11.62 15.86 -10.02
N LYS A 352 12.27 15.86 -11.18
CA LYS A 352 13.65 16.37 -11.35
C LYS A 352 13.80 17.81 -10.87
N THR A 353 12.75 18.60 -11.05
CA THR A 353 12.77 20.02 -10.70
C THR A 353 12.12 20.27 -9.33
N ASN A 354 11.01 19.59 -9.06
CA ASN A 354 10.13 19.93 -7.95
C ASN A 354 10.15 18.91 -6.81
N GLY A 355 10.92 17.81 -6.90
CA GLY A 355 10.87 16.71 -5.95
C GLY A 355 11.17 17.09 -4.49
N GLU A 356 11.98 18.14 -4.28
CA GLU A 356 12.26 18.67 -2.92
C GLU A 356 10.98 19.20 -2.21
N SER A 357 9.98 19.62 -3.00
CA SER A 357 8.73 20.18 -2.48
C SER A 357 7.73 19.16 -1.95
N VAL A 358 8.00 17.86 -2.16
CA VAL A 358 7.15 16.75 -1.67
C VAL A 358 7.91 15.76 -0.80
N THR A 359 9.16 15.42 -1.15
CA THR A 359 9.96 14.44 -0.39
C THR A 359 10.31 14.99 1.00
N GLY A 360 9.87 14.31 2.05
CA GLY A 360 10.08 14.72 3.44
C GLY A 360 9.30 15.97 3.85
N CYS A 361 8.41 16.47 3.01
CA CYS A 361 7.49 17.54 3.35
C CYS A 361 6.23 17.00 4.03
N GLY A 362 5.47 17.87 4.63
CA GLY A 362 4.17 17.59 5.24
C GLY A 362 3.24 18.79 5.13
N LYS A 363 2.19 18.77 5.95
CA LYS A 363 1.23 19.86 6.05
C LYS A 363 1.92 21.15 6.47
N SER A 364 1.55 22.26 5.83
CA SER A 364 1.98 23.59 6.23
C SER A 364 1.15 24.17 7.39
N ASP A 365 1.76 25.03 8.19
CA ASP A 365 1.08 25.83 9.21
C ASP A 365 0.28 27.00 8.62
N PHE A 366 0.51 27.32 7.34
CA PHE A 366 -0.15 28.42 6.63
C PHE A 366 -1.29 27.93 5.74
N ARG A 367 -2.29 28.79 5.57
CA ARG A 367 -3.40 28.53 4.66
C ARG A 367 -2.96 28.86 3.22
N PRO A 368 -3.10 27.92 2.25
CA PRO A 368 -2.78 28.20 0.87
C PRO A 368 -3.80 29.17 0.22
N PRO A 369 -3.38 29.96 -0.78
CA PRO A 369 -4.29 30.76 -1.61
C PRO A 369 -5.17 29.88 -2.49
N PHE A 370 -6.18 30.51 -3.10
CA PHE A 370 -7.07 29.82 -4.03
C PHE A 370 -6.29 29.16 -5.18
N GLY A 371 -6.66 27.93 -5.52
CA GLY A 371 -6.03 27.17 -6.60
C GLY A 371 -4.63 26.62 -6.28
N CYS A 372 -4.16 26.78 -5.03
CA CYS A 372 -2.86 26.30 -4.59
C CYS A 372 -2.96 25.30 -3.44
N ALA A 373 -1.87 24.57 -3.22
CA ALA A 373 -1.65 23.79 -2.02
C ALA A 373 -0.27 24.12 -1.43
N TYR A 374 -0.14 24.00 -0.11
CA TYR A 374 1.13 24.16 0.57
C TYR A 374 1.65 22.84 1.09
N THR A 375 2.95 22.61 0.87
CA THR A 375 3.73 21.62 1.61
C THR A 375 4.85 22.36 2.38
N GLN A 376 5.33 21.78 3.47
CA GLN A 376 6.33 22.43 4.30
C GLN A 376 7.36 21.44 4.82
N LYS A 377 8.62 21.89 4.87
CA LYS A 377 9.74 21.19 5.50
C LYS A 377 10.56 22.20 6.32
N GLY A 378 10.44 22.14 7.63
CA GLY A 378 11.10 23.12 8.53
C GLY A 378 10.66 24.54 8.22
N SER A 379 11.62 25.43 7.97
CA SER A 379 11.39 26.84 7.63
C SER A 379 11.12 27.10 6.14
N VAL A 380 10.91 26.07 5.33
CA VAL A 380 10.62 26.23 3.89
C VAL A 380 9.19 25.78 3.61
N VAL A 381 8.40 26.69 3.03
CA VAL A 381 7.05 26.43 2.54
C VAL A 381 7.10 26.40 1.02
N TYR A 382 6.48 25.37 0.40
CA TYR A 382 6.33 25.26 -1.04
C TYR A 382 4.89 25.55 -1.43
N CYS A 383 4.68 26.51 -2.35
CA CYS A 383 3.38 26.83 -2.93
C CYS A 383 3.24 26.14 -4.28
N HIS A 384 2.41 25.14 -4.35
CA HIS A 384 2.10 24.41 -5.58
C HIS A 384 0.89 25.04 -6.27
N PHE A 385 1.03 25.48 -7.50
CA PHE A 385 -0.06 25.96 -8.33
C PHE A 385 -0.77 24.77 -8.97
N LEU A 386 -1.96 24.42 -8.47
CA LEU A 386 -2.77 23.33 -9.01
C LEU A 386 -3.53 23.76 -10.26
N GLN A 387 -3.66 25.08 -10.47
CA GLN A 387 -4.22 25.74 -11.67
C GLN A 387 -3.46 27.02 -11.95
N PRO A 388 -3.49 27.54 -13.18
CA PRO A 388 -2.88 28.83 -13.51
C PRO A 388 -3.50 29.96 -12.67
N PRO A 389 -2.69 30.88 -12.09
CA PRO A 389 -3.23 32.03 -11.37
C PRO A 389 -3.91 33.00 -12.36
N LEU A 390 -5.00 33.65 -11.93
CA LEU A 390 -5.70 34.68 -12.72
C LEU A 390 -4.86 35.98 -12.87
N GLY A 391 -3.87 36.18 -12.03
CA GLY A 391 -3.04 37.37 -11.99
C GLY A 391 -2.03 37.26 -10.86
N ASP A 392 -1.87 38.32 -10.05
CA ASP A 392 -1.04 38.23 -8.86
C ASP A 392 -1.71 37.38 -7.78
N THR A 393 -0.91 36.76 -6.93
CA THR A 393 -1.39 35.87 -5.86
C THR A 393 -1.20 36.52 -4.50
N ILE A 394 -2.21 36.38 -3.64
CA ILE A 394 -2.17 36.80 -2.23
C ILE A 394 -1.85 35.60 -1.36
N LEU A 395 -0.82 35.70 -0.54
CA LEU A 395 -0.35 34.67 0.40
C LEU A 395 -0.86 35.01 1.81
N PRO A 396 -1.90 34.34 2.33
CA PRO A 396 -2.44 34.61 3.65
C PRO A 396 -1.45 34.29 4.78
N GLY A 397 -1.34 35.15 5.79
CA GLY A 397 -0.53 34.94 6.99
C GLY A 397 0.98 35.01 6.78
N LEU A 398 1.47 35.38 5.59
CA LEU A 398 2.90 35.33 5.24
C LEU A 398 3.58 36.72 5.15
N LYS A 399 2.83 37.83 5.32
CA LYS A 399 3.39 39.17 5.24
C LYS A 399 4.52 39.38 6.26
N GLY A 400 5.67 39.79 5.75
CA GLY A 400 6.86 40.05 6.54
C GLY A 400 7.57 38.79 7.09
N LYS A 401 7.02 37.60 6.88
CA LYS A 401 7.59 36.32 7.34
C LYS A 401 8.47 35.63 6.29
N VAL A 402 8.30 35.96 5.03
CA VAL A 402 9.09 35.37 3.93
C VAL A 402 10.32 36.21 3.66
N GLU A 403 11.48 35.56 3.62
CA GLU A 403 12.76 36.18 3.27
C GLU A 403 12.92 36.19 1.73
N ARG A 404 12.72 35.07 1.09
CA ARG A 404 12.90 34.87 -0.36
C ARG A 404 11.84 33.94 -0.93
N ILE A 405 11.43 34.23 -2.17
CA ILE A 405 10.55 33.38 -2.97
C ILE A 405 11.24 33.06 -4.27
N THR A 406 11.36 31.77 -4.62
CA THR A 406 12.02 31.32 -5.85
C THR A 406 11.09 30.39 -6.62
N LEU A 407 10.98 30.57 -7.93
CA LEU A 407 10.29 29.63 -8.81
C LEU A 407 11.23 28.44 -9.08
N LEU A 408 10.88 27.23 -8.63
CA LEU A 408 11.75 26.06 -8.74
C LEU A 408 12.11 25.74 -10.20
N ARG A 409 11.20 25.96 -11.14
CA ARG A 409 11.41 25.64 -12.56
C ARG A 409 12.54 26.44 -13.20
N THR A 410 12.73 27.70 -12.82
CA THR A 410 13.73 28.60 -13.44
C THR A 410 14.83 29.02 -12.50
N GLY A 411 14.65 28.89 -11.18
CA GLY A 411 15.53 29.44 -10.17
C GLY A 411 15.40 30.97 -9.99
N GLU A 412 14.48 31.61 -10.70
CA GLU A 412 14.28 33.07 -10.63
C GLU A 412 13.55 33.47 -9.36
N GLU A 413 13.95 34.62 -8.82
CA GLU A 413 13.30 35.21 -7.65
C GLU A 413 11.96 35.85 -8.04
N VAL A 414 10.93 35.60 -7.26
CA VAL A 414 9.58 36.17 -7.43
C VAL A 414 9.43 37.40 -6.53
N GLY A 415 9.14 38.54 -7.17
CA GLY A 415 8.98 39.80 -6.47
C GLY A 415 7.82 39.80 -5.46
N GLN A 416 8.10 40.40 -4.29
CA GLN A 416 7.17 40.52 -3.17
C GLN A 416 6.58 41.96 -3.09
N ASP A 417 6.48 42.67 -4.20
CA ASP A 417 6.12 44.08 -4.19
C ASP A 417 4.64 44.32 -3.92
N ASN A 418 4.37 45.21 -2.98
CA ASN A 418 3.07 45.80 -2.71
C ASN A 418 2.85 47.02 -3.65
N VAL A 419 2.65 46.81 -4.96
CA VAL A 419 2.84 47.92 -5.93
C VAL A 419 1.56 48.68 -6.33
N TRP A 420 0.38 48.28 -5.88
CA TRP A 420 -0.84 49.00 -6.27
C TRP A 420 -1.68 49.41 -5.06
N GLY A 421 -1.87 50.75 -4.86
CA GLY A 421 -2.52 51.37 -3.74
C GLY A 421 -4.05 51.24 -3.65
N PHE A 422 -4.65 50.18 -4.20
CA PHE A 422 -6.09 49.91 -4.07
C PHE A 422 -6.34 48.66 -3.22
N GLU A 423 -5.57 48.46 -2.21
CA GLU A 423 -5.49 47.16 -1.53
C GLU A 423 -6.42 47.08 -0.35
N LEU A 424 -7.44 46.24 -0.46
CA LEU A 424 -8.17 45.68 0.65
C LEU A 424 -7.48 44.40 1.14
N LEU A 425 -6.13 44.44 1.30
CA LEU A 425 -5.40 43.32 1.88
C LEU A 425 -5.58 43.32 3.40
N LEU A 426 -5.72 42.13 3.97
CA LEU A 426 -5.65 41.97 5.41
C LEU A 426 -4.22 42.29 5.90
N PRO A 427 -4.04 42.69 7.15
CA PRO A 427 -2.73 43.14 7.67
C PRO A 427 -1.61 42.11 7.56
N ASP A 428 -1.94 40.81 7.50
CA ASP A 428 -1.03 39.66 7.42
C ASP A 428 -0.89 39.04 6.01
N GLU A 429 -1.53 39.64 4.99
CA GLU A 429 -1.47 39.16 3.63
C GLU A 429 -0.32 39.73 2.82
N GLN A 430 0.42 38.88 2.10
CA GLN A 430 1.50 39.24 1.20
C GLN A 430 1.07 39.05 -0.24
N ARG A 431 1.17 40.08 -1.07
CA ARG A 431 0.98 39.99 -2.52
C ARG A 431 2.29 39.63 -3.20
N ILE A 432 2.22 38.77 -4.21
CA ILE A 432 3.36 38.38 -5.04
C ILE A 432 2.96 38.41 -6.52
N ARG A 433 3.97 38.69 -7.39
CA ARG A 433 3.77 38.70 -8.84
C ARG A 433 3.82 37.27 -9.39
N THR A 434 2.69 36.80 -9.92
CA THR A 434 2.56 35.43 -10.42
C THR A 434 2.18 35.35 -11.91
N ARG A 435 2.31 36.45 -12.64
CA ARG A 435 2.08 36.47 -14.08
C ARG A 435 3.07 35.53 -14.77
N GLY A 436 2.56 34.65 -15.67
CA GLY A 436 3.36 33.66 -16.39
C GLY A 436 3.58 32.35 -15.68
N LEU A 437 3.10 32.20 -14.43
CA LEU A 437 3.05 30.90 -13.77
C LEU A 437 1.92 30.05 -14.36
N ARG A 438 2.12 28.74 -14.32
CA ARG A 438 1.21 27.75 -14.87
C ARG A 438 0.88 26.66 -13.85
N ALA A 439 -0.11 25.84 -14.14
CA ALA A 439 -0.36 24.64 -13.36
C ALA A 439 0.92 23.76 -13.31
N GLY A 440 1.22 23.20 -12.12
CA GLY A 440 2.41 22.41 -11.89
C GLY A 440 3.66 23.21 -11.49
N ASP A 441 3.67 24.56 -11.60
CA ASP A 441 4.74 25.38 -11.05
C ASP A 441 4.73 25.36 -9.52
N VAL A 442 5.94 25.46 -8.94
CA VAL A 442 6.14 25.47 -7.48
C VAL A 442 7.01 26.65 -7.08
N LEU A 443 6.54 27.42 -6.12
CA LEU A 443 7.32 28.44 -5.46
C LEU A 443 7.91 27.90 -4.16
N LYS A 444 9.21 28.04 -3.99
CA LYS A 444 9.92 27.83 -2.73
C LYS A 444 9.94 29.14 -1.95
N MET A 445 9.38 29.12 -0.77
CA MET A 445 9.30 30.27 0.13
C MET A 445 10.13 30.00 1.38
N GLU A 446 11.26 30.69 1.53
CA GLU A 446 12.15 30.60 2.69
C GLU A 446 11.64 31.55 3.76
N LEU A 447 11.26 31.02 4.93
CA LEU A 447 10.79 31.83 6.06
C LEU A 447 11.97 32.44 6.80
N LYS A 448 11.79 33.67 7.29
CA LYS A 448 12.75 34.35 8.18
C LYS A 448 12.96 33.52 9.44
N LYS A 449 14.20 33.46 9.91
CA LYS A 449 14.50 32.89 11.24
C LYS A 449 13.81 33.73 12.29
N GLN A 450 13.01 33.09 13.13
CA GLN A 450 12.44 33.71 14.32
C GLN A 450 13.50 33.89 15.39
#